data_252aa7259fb784eddfb4acf826cbe140
#
_entry.id   252aa7259fb784eddfb4acf826cbe140
#
_cell.length_a   1.000
_cell.length_b   1.000
_cell.length_c   1.000
_cell.angle_alpha   90.00
_cell.angle_beta   90.00
_cell.angle_gamma   90.00
#
_symmetry.space_group_name_H-M   'P 1'
#
loop_
_entity.id
_entity.type
_entity.pdbx_description
1 polymer ?
#
loop_
_entity_poly.entity_id
_entity_poly.type
_entity_poly.pdbx_seq_one_letter_code
_entity_poly.pdbx_strand_id
1 'polypeptide(L)'
;MSPPRVLILSAAIGEGHDGPARRLAEGLAREAPGVAVEIRDGLRTMGPPLDTVILGGSPFHSRWGNVLFDVEHRLVFHVAPVRALTGALLERFGAGRLLRLIAAGRPDVVVSTYPAVTEVLGRLRARGRLGVPVVAAITDLAELRMWAHPGVDVHLVTHPESGAEVRAIAGARARVVAVTGLSDVGFGSPPSREAARGGLDLGKGERVVVVSGGGWAVGDLDGAAGVALAAGADRVLVLCGRREDIRARVAAHWARDPRVRALGFVEDMPGLLVAADALVHSTAGLTVLEALVVGCPAISYGWGRAHIRLNNRAFAAHGLADVARTPGELRGALGRALVASRTTPYPGWAEWPSAASVVLGELPRGRASAGPAGGGPSSVTR
;
A
#
# COMPACT_ATOMS: atom_id res chain seq x y z
N MET A 1 -16.50 -30.86 -5.71
CA MET A 1 -16.18 -29.65 -6.52
C MET A 1 -14.85 -29.12 -6.04
N SER A 2 -13.95 -28.72 -6.93
CA SER A 2 -12.69 -28.11 -6.51
C SER A 2 -12.96 -26.78 -5.82
N PRO A 3 -12.15 -26.39 -4.81
CA PRO A 3 -12.31 -25.11 -4.12
C PRO A 3 -12.16 -23.93 -5.09
N PRO A 4 -12.86 -22.80 -4.86
CA PRO A 4 -12.65 -21.58 -5.61
C PRO A 4 -11.19 -21.13 -5.47
N ARG A 5 -10.65 -20.51 -6.51
CA ARG A 5 -9.24 -20.12 -6.59
C ARG A 5 -9.09 -18.63 -6.86
N VAL A 6 -8.32 -17.94 -6.04
CA VAL A 6 -7.95 -16.54 -6.22
C VAL A 6 -6.44 -16.46 -6.48
N LEU A 7 -6.06 -15.86 -7.59
CA LEU A 7 -4.66 -15.56 -7.90
C LEU A 7 -4.40 -14.08 -7.65
N ILE A 8 -3.46 -13.77 -6.77
CA ILE A 8 -3.02 -12.40 -6.48
C ILE A 8 -1.66 -12.20 -7.14
N LEU A 9 -1.57 -11.22 -8.02
CA LEU A 9 -0.36 -10.84 -8.73
C LEU A 9 0.20 -9.55 -8.14
N SER A 10 1.32 -9.67 -7.44
CA SER A 10 2.07 -8.59 -6.81
C SER A 10 3.34 -8.24 -7.57
N ALA A 11 4.21 -7.42 -6.99
CA ALA A 11 5.58 -7.20 -7.45
C ALA A 11 6.50 -6.95 -6.26
N ALA A 12 7.60 -7.67 -6.18
CA ALA A 12 8.60 -7.55 -5.12
C ALA A 12 9.46 -6.27 -5.26
N ILE A 13 8.80 -5.11 -5.38
CA ILE A 13 9.43 -3.77 -5.47
C ILE A 13 9.21 -2.98 -4.17
N GLY A 14 8.89 -3.65 -3.08
CA GLY A 14 8.68 -3.03 -1.78
C GLY A 14 7.34 -3.40 -1.14
N GLU A 15 7.21 -3.04 0.14
CA GLU A 15 6.06 -3.39 0.98
C GLU A 15 4.74 -2.77 0.47
N GLY A 16 4.80 -1.70 -0.34
CA GLY A 16 3.60 -1.05 -0.89
C GLY A 16 2.74 -1.92 -1.81
N HIS A 17 3.31 -3.01 -2.36
CA HIS A 17 2.61 -3.94 -3.25
C HIS A 17 2.45 -5.33 -2.63
N ASP A 18 3.51 -5.84 -2.01
CA ASP A 18 3.51 -7.17 -1.39
C ASP A 18 2.73 -7.18 -0.06
N GLY A 19 2.77 -6.10 0.71
CA GLY A 19 1.99 -5.94 1.93
C GLY A 19 0.49 -6.14 1.67
N PRO A 20 -0.13 -5.33 0.80
CA PRO A 20 -1.53 -5.46 0.42
C PRO A 20 -1.91 -6.84 -0.11
N ALA A 21 -1.03 -7.46 -0.90
CA ALA A 21 -1.26 -8.81 -1.42
C ALA A 21 -1.36 -9.84 -0.28
N ARG A 22 -0.45 -9.77 0.71
CA ARG A 22 -0.49 -10.65 1.89
C ARG A 22 -1.72 -10.38 2.75
N ARG A 23 -2.05 -9.10 3.02
CA ARG A 23 -3.22 -8.73 3.83
C ARG A 23 -4.53 -9.17 3.18
N LEU A 24 -4.64 -9.02 1.86
CA LEU A 24 -5.79 -9.53 1.12
C LEU A 24 -5.89 -11.07 1.21
N ALA A 25 -4.77 -11.78 1.06
CA ALA A 25 -4.77 -13.24 1.20
C ALA A 25 -5.17 -13.71 2.61
N GLU A 26 -4.68 -13.02 3.66
CA GLU A 26 -5.09 -13.27 5.04
C GLU A 26 -6.60 -12.99 5.24
N GLY A 27 -7.12 -11.92 4.65
CA GLY A 27 -8.55 -11.58 4.65
C GLY A 27 -9.39 -12.67 3.98
N LEU A 28 -9.00 -13.10 2.79
CA LEU A 28 -9.67 -14.18 2.05
C LEU A 28 -9.68 -15.49 2.84
N ALA A 29 -8.55 -15.87 3.43
CA ALA A 29 -8.45 -17.09 4.25
C ALA A 29 -9.35 -17.04 5.50
N ARG A 30 -9.53 -15.85 6.07
CA ARG A 30 -10.38 -15.64 7.26
C ARG A 30 -11.87 -15.64 6.91
N GLU A 31 -12.25 -14.93 5.84
CA GLU A 31 -13.66 -14.76 5.46
C GLU A 31 -14.21 -15.97 4.70
N ALA A 32 -13.34 -16.72 3.98
CA ALA A 32 -13.71 -17.91 3.23
C ALA A 32 -12.61 -18.98 3.31
N PRO A 33 -12.51 -19.74 4.40
CA PRO A 33 -11.43 -20.73 4.61
C PRO A 33 -11.36 -21.84 3.54
N GLY A 34 -12.43 -22.00 2.75
CA GLY A 34 -12.47 -22.97 1.64
C GLY A 34 -11.92 -22.43 0.31
N VAL A 35 -11.47 -21.18 0.25
CA VAL A 35 -10.90 -20.58 -0.97
C VAL A 35 -9.39 -20.83 -1.03
N ALA A 36 -8.91 -21.33 -2.16
CA ALA A 36 -7.48 -21.47 -2.41
C ALA A 36 -6.91 -20.13 -2.91
N VAL A 37 -5.98 -19.55 -2.15
CA VAL A 37 -5.34 -18.28 -2.48
C VAL A 37 -3.88 -18.52 -2.85
N GLU A 38 -3.45 -17.97 -3.99
CA GLU A 38 -2.07 -18.04 -4.45
C GLU A 38 -1.55 -16.63 -4.71
N ILE A 39 -0.39 -16.28 -4.14
CA ILE A 39 0.31 -15.02 -4.44
C ILE A 39 1.50 -15.33 -5.34
N ARG A 40 1.64 -14.56 -6.43
CA ARG A 40 2.77 -14.64 -7.35
C ARG A 40 3.32 -13.26 -7.65
N ASP A 41 4.62 -13.18 -7.90
CA ASP A 41 5.24 -11.98 -8.44
C ASP A 41 4.87 -11.85 -9.94
N GLY A 42 3.93 -10.96 -10.22
CA GLY A 42 3.43 -10.72 -11.57
C GLY A 42 4.48 -10.06 -12.46
N LEU A 43 5.33 -9.17 -11.91
CA LEU A 43 6.39 -8.52 -12.68
C LEU A 43 7.47 -9.53 -13.12
N ARG A 44 7.96 -10.34 -12.19
CA ARG A 44 8.89 -11.42 -12.52
C ARG A 44 8.27 -12.46 -13.46
N THR A 45 6.98 -12.75 -13.31
CA THR A 45 6.25 -13.61 -14.23
C THR A 45 6.22 -13.04 -15.66
N MET A 46 6.08 -11.70 -15.81
CA MET A 46 6.19 -11.07 -17.12
C MET A 46 7.58 -11.26 -17.74
N GLY A 47 8.62 -11.36 -16.90
CA GLY A 47 9.98 -11.73 -17.25
C GLY A 47 10.71 -10.73 -18.13
N PRO A 48 11.92 -11.10 -18.64
CA PRO A 48 12.72 -10.21 -19.48
C PRO A 48 12.00 -9.83 -20.79
N PRO A 49 12.17 -8.58 -21.25
CA PRO A 49 13.03 -7.55 -20.69
C PRO A 49 12.37 -6.71 -19.58
N LEU A 50 11.10 -6.92 -19.24
CA LEU A 50 10.31 -6.03 -18.39
C LEU A 50 10.82 -6.00 -16.94
N ASP A 51 11.04 -7.18 -16.35
CA ASP A 51 11.59 -7.30 -15.00
C ASP A 51 12.98 -6.68 -14.90
N THR A 52 13.83 -6.92 -15.89
CA THR A 52 15.20 -6.39 -15.94
C THR A 52 15.22 -4.86 -16.06
N VAL A 53 14.36 -4.28 -16.91
CA VAL A 53 14.28 -2.82 -17.07
C VAL A 53 13.69 -2.17 -15.84
N ILE A 54 12.61 -2.72 -15.30
CA ILE A 54 11.92 -2.13 -14.14
C ILE A 54 12.73 -2.32 -12.85
N LEU A 55 13.30 -3.51 -12.62
CA LEU A 55 14.11 -3.80 -11.43
C LEU A 55 15.54 -3.29 -11.57
N GLY A 56 16.13 -3.39 -12.76
CA GLY A 56 17.53 -3.03 -13.05
C GLY A 56 17.77 -1.55 -13.29
N GLY A 57 16.74 -0.75 -13.56
CA GLY A 57 16.83 0.71 -13.73
C GLY A 57 17.29 1.45 -12.46
N SER A 58 17.19 0.79 -11.30
CA SER A 58 17.55 1.36 -10.00
C SER A 58 19.02 1.85 -9.86
N PRO A 59 20.08 1.14 -10.34
CA PRO A 59 21.47 1.62 -10.18
C PRO A 59 21.81 2.82 -11.08
N PHE A 60 21.23 2.90 -12.27
CA PHE A 60 21.47 4.02 -13.18
C PHE A 60 20.80 5.31 -12.67
N HIS A 61 19.61 5.18 -12.12
CA HIS A 61 18.85 6.29 -11.51
C HIS A 61 19.50 6.84 -10.23
N SER A 62 20.32 6.05 -9.52
CA SER A 62 20.99 6.51 -8.30
C SER A 62 22.09 7.54 -8.55
N ARG A 63 22.66 7.58 -9.76
CA ARG A 63 23.81 8.42 -10.09
C ARG A 63 23.44 9.75 -10.74
N TRP A 64 22.33 9.84 -11.49
CA TRP A 64 21.83 11.05 -12.16
C TRP A 64 20.54 11.60 -11.54
N GLY A 65 20.17 11.09 -10.40
CA GLY A 65 19.17 11.67 -9.53
C GLY A 65 17.73 11.61 -10.05
N ASN A 66 16.90 12.21 -9.26
CA ASN A 66 15.45 12.25 -9.41
C ASN A 66 14.96 12.89 -10.72
N VAL A 67 15.79 13.75 -11.36
CA VAL A 67 15.40 14.51 -12.58
C VAL A 67 15.13 13.57 -13.76
N LEU A 68 16.03 12.62 -14.02
CA LEU A 68 15.84 11.67 -15.13
C LEU A 68 14.63 10.77 -14.91
N PHE A 69 14.48 10.26 -13.70
CA PHE A 69 13.31 9.49 -13.30
C PHE A 69 12.01 10.29 -13.44
N ASP A 70 12.03 11.55 -13.05
CA ASP A 70 10.87 12.45 -13.17
C ASP A 70 10.48 12.73 -14.62
N VAL A 71 11.48 12.91 -15.51
CA VAL A 71 11.25 13.07 -16.95
C VAL A 71 10.68 11.79 -17.55
N GLU A 72 11.27 10.64 -17.25
CA GLU A 72 10.80 9.33 -17.70
C GLU A 72 9.35 9.08 -17.22
N HIS A 73 9.09 9.28 -15.94
CA HIS A 73 7.75 9.14 -15.37
C HIS A 73 6.76 10.06 -16.07
N ARG A 74 7.14 11.34 -16.27
CA ARG A 74 6.28 12.31 -16.97
C ARG A 74 5.97 11.87 -18.40
N LEU A 75 6.95 11.37 -19.13
CA LEU A 75 6.76 10.86 -20.49
C LEU A 75 5.83 9.64 -20.51
N VAL A 76 6.10 8.66 -19.65
CA VAL A 76 5.36 7.39 -19.62
C VAL A 76 3.91 7.59 -19.15
N PHE A 77 3.67 8.44 -18.16
CA PHE A 77 2.34 8.58 -17.57
C PHE A 77 1.51 9.72 -18.17
N HIS A 78 2.12 10.81 -18.62
CA HIS A 78 1.38 11.99 -19.07
C HIS A 78 1.37 12.20 -20.60
N VAL A 79 2.33 11.64 -21.34
CA VAL A 79 2.36 11.77 -22.80
C VAL A 79 1.60 10.61 -23.44
N ALA A 80 0.42 10.88 -23.98
CA ALA A 80 -0.51 9.85 -24.46
C ALA A 80 0.10 8.82 -25.45
N PRO A 81 0.85 9.21 -26.51
CA PRO A 81 1.46 8.24 -27.41
C PRO A 81 2.54 7.39 -26.73
N VAL A 82 3.35 7.97 -25.82
CA VAL A 82 4.37 7.22 -25.06
C VAL A 82 3.71 6.21 -24.14
N ARG A 83 2.67 6.62 -23.42
CA ARG A 83 1.89 5.73 -22.56
C ARG A 83 1.27 4.57 -23.35
N ALA A 84 0.66 4.88 -24.49
CA ALA A 84 0.07 3.86 -25.36
C ALA A 84 1.12 2.85 -25.85
N LEU A 85 2.30 3.33 -26.24
CA LEU A 85 3.43 2.50 -26.63
C LEU A 85 3.95 1.65 -25.46
N THR A 86 4.13 2.27 -24.28
CA THR A 86 4.55 1.55 -23.05
C THR A 86 3.57 0.42 -22.72
N GLY A 87 2.27 0.70 -22.71
CA GLY A 87 1.26 -0.33 -22.48
C GLY A 87 1.26 -1.43 -23.53
N ALA A 88 1.51 -1.09 -24.81
CA ALA A 88 1.63 -2.08 -25.88
C ALA A 88 2.88 -2.97 -25.71
N LEU A 89 4.00 -2.39 -25.28
CA LEU A 89 5.23 -3.13 -24.98
C LEU A 89 5.06 -4.04 -23.76
N LEU A 90 4.46 -3.54 -22.68
CA LEU A 90 4.13 -4.35 -21.50
C LEU A 90 3.29 -5.57 -21.90
N GLU A 91 2.26 -5.36 -22.69
CA GLU A 91 1.41 -6.45 -23.20
C GLU A 91 2.19 -7.39 -24.13
N ARG A 92 2.95 -6.85 -25.09
CA ARG A 92 3.72 -7.65 -26.07
C ARG A 92 4.68 -8.63 -25.41
N PHE A 93 5.36 -8.20 -24.35
CA PHE A 93 6.38 -9.00 -23.67
C PHE A 93 5.85 -9.79 -22.48
N GLY A 94 4.88 -9.25 -21.74
CA GLY A 94 4.37 -9.84 -20.49
C GLY A 94 3.16 -10.76 -20.65
N ALA A 95 2.26 -10.45 -21.59
CA ALA A 95 0.95 -11.11 -21.66
C ALA A 95 1.02 -12.63 -21.84
N GLY A 96 1.92 -13.13 -22.69
CA GLY A 96 2.02 -14.56 -22.96
C GLY A 96 2.39 -15.40 -21.73
N ARG A 97 3.26 -14.86 -20.86
CA ARG A 97 3.67 -15.54 -19.62
C ARG A 97 2.58 -15.47 -18.56
N LEU A 98 1.92 -14.31 -18.40
CA LEU A 98 0.78 -14.17 -17.50
C LEU A 98 -0.38 -15.09 -17.88
N LEU A 99 -0.72 -15.17 -19.17
CA LEU A 99 -1.76 -16.07 -19.65
C LEU A 99 -1.43 -17.55 -19.37
N ARG A 100 -0.16 -17.97 -19.53
CA ARG A 100 0.26 -19.34 -19.20
C ARG A 100 0.14 -19.63 -17.71
N LEU A 101 0.54 -18.69 -16.83
CA LEU A 101 0.38 -18.81 -15.39
C LEU A 101 -1.11 -18.96 -15.03
N ILE A 102 -1.97 -18.09 -15.56
CA ILE A 102 -3.40 -18.10 -15.30
C ILE A 102 -4.04 -19.38 -15.83
N ALA A 103 -3.67 -19.83 -17.03
CA ALA A 103 -4.18 -21.08 -17.59
C ALA A 103 -3.77 -22.32 -16.77
N ALA A 104 -2.54 -22.36 -16.26
CA ALA A 104 -2.04 -23.45 -15.41
C ALA A 104 -2.72 -23.45 -14.04
N GLY A 105 -2.87 -22.29 -13.39
CA GLY A 105 -3.50 -22.15 -12.06
C GLY A 105 -5.01 -22.25 -12.09
N ARG A 106 -5.65 -21.97 -13.22
CA ARG A 106 -7.12 -21.94 -13.39
C ARG A 106 -7.83 -21.17 -12.26
N PRO A 107 -7.42 -19.91 -11.97
CA PRO A 107 -8.12 -19.12 -10.95
C PRO A 107 -9.53 -18.76 -11.43
N ASP A 108 -10.42 -18.56 -10.49
CA ASP A 108 -11.76 -18.03 -10.73
C ASP A 108 -11.79 -16.48 -10.74
N VAL A 109 -10.80 -15.85 -10.08
CA VAL A 109 -10.58 -14.39 -10.05
C VAL A 109 -9.07 -14.11 -10.03
N VAL A 110 -8.65 -13.07 -10.73
CA VAL A 110 -7.27 -12.54 -10.67
C VAL A 110 -7.27 -11.16 -10.05
N VAL A 111 -6.47 -10.96 -9.00
CA VAL A 111 -6.28 -9.67 -8.35
C VAL A 111 -4.88 -9.14 -8.68
N SER A 112 -4.75 -7.86 -9.01
CA SER A 112 -3.46 -7.19 -9.18
C SER A 112 -3.25 -6.13 -8.11
N THR A 113 -2.07 -6.15 -7.47
CA THR A 113 -1.61 -5.12 -6.54
C THR A 113 -0.45 -4.31 -7.13
N TYR A 114 -0.25 -4.37 -8.46
CA TYR A 114 0.85 -3.68 -9.13
C TYR A 114 0.43 -3.06 -10.48
N PRO A 115 0.71 -1.76 -10.74
CA PRO A 115 0.14 -1.02 -11.88
C PRO A 115 0.49 -1.63 -13.25
N ALA A 116 1.75 -2.02 -13.51
CA ALA A 116 2.12 -2.58 -14.81
C ALA A 116 1.44 -3.93 -15.08
N VAL A 117 1.19 -4.74 -14.04
CA VAL A 117 0.43 -5.99 -14.15
C VAL A 117 -1.04 -5.69 -14.42
N THR A 118 -1.61 -4.71 -13.71
CA THR A 118 -3.00 -4.26 -13.91
C THR A 118 -3.21 -3.79 -15.35
N GLU A 119 -2.29 -3.01 -15.90
CA GLU A 119 -2.36 -2.54 -17.30
C GLU A 119 -2.42 -3.72 -18.28
N VAL A 120 -1.55 -4.72 -18.11
CA VAL A 120 -1.54 -5.90 -19.00
C VAL A 120 -2.82 -6.73 -18.85
N LEU A 121 -3.26 -7.00 -17.60
CA LEU A 121 -4.49 -7.75 -17.35
C LEU A 121 -5.72 -7.04 -17.91
N GLY A 122 -5.83 -5.73 -17.69
CA GLY A 122 -6.91 -4.91 -18.21
C GLY A 122 -6.96 -4.94 -19.76
N ARG A 123 -5.82 -4.84 -20.44
CA ARG A 123 -5.73 -4.98 -21.92
C ARG A 123 -6.17 -6.36 -22.38
N LEU A 124 -5.72 -7.41 -21.72
CA LEU A 124 -6.11 -8.79 -22.04
C LEU A 124 -7.61 -9.00 -21.87
N ARG A 125 -8.16 -8.48 -20.79
CA ARG A 125 -9.62 -8.56 -20.48
C ARG A 125 -10.45 -7.79 -21.48
N ALA A 126 -10.08 -6.53 -21.78
CA ALA A 126 -10.77 -5.70 -22.76
C ALA A 126 -10.80 -6.31 -24.18
N ARG A 127 -9.77 -7.12 -24.53
CA ARG A 127 -9.69 -7.82 -25.83
C ARG A 127 -10.28 -9.22 -25.82
N GLY A 128 -10.94 -9.63 -24.73
CA GLY A 128 -11.56 -10.96 -24.60
C GLY A 128 -10.53 -12.12 -24.53
N ARG A 129 -9.24 -11.81 -24.33
CA ARG A 129 -8.17 -12.84 -24.20
C ARG A 129 -8.07 -13.43 -22.80
N LEU A 130 -8.70 -12.80 -21.82
CA LEU A 130 -8.77 -13.25 -20.43
C LEU A 130 -10.24 -13.40 -20.03
N GLY A 131 -10.66 -14.63 -19.76
CA GLY A 131 -12.05 -14.98 -19.46
C GLY A 131 -12.46 -14.76 -18.00
N VAL A 132 -11.47 -14.71 -17.07
CA VAL A 132 -11.72 -14.56 -15.62
C VAL A 132 -11.80 -13.10 -15.22
N PRO A 133 -12.61 -12.74 -14.19
CA PRO A 133 -12.67 -11.40 -13.65
C PRO A 133 -11.29 -10.90 -13.18
N VAL A 134 -11.05 -9.60 -13.38
CA VAL A 134 -9.84 -8.89 -12.95
C VAL A 134 -10.20 -7.83 -11.93
N VAL A 135 -9.53 -7.87 -10.79
CA VAL A 135 -9.67 -6.88 -9.72
C VAL A 135 -8.35 -6.13 -9.56
N ALA A 136 -8.38 -4.80 -9.57
CA ALA A 136 -7.23 -3.97 -9.27
C ALA A 136 -7.31 -3.48 -7.81
N ALA A 137 -6.30 -3.79 -7.00
CA ALA A 137 -6.17 -3.29 -5.62
C ALA A 137 -5.22 -2.10 -5.61
N ILE A 138 -5.77 -0.90 -5.63
CA ILE A 138 -5.06 0.38 -5.77
C ILE A 138 -4.72 0.92 -4.39
N THR A 139 -3.45 1.13 -4.12
CA THR A 139 -2.93 1.62 -2.84
C THR A 139 -2.46 3.07 -2.88
N ASP A 140 -2.38 3.66 -4.07
CA ASP A 140 -2.06 5.06 -4.28
C ASP A 140 -3.33 5.93 -4.30
N LEU A 141 -3.21 7.19 -3.86
CA LEU A 141 -4.29 8.16 -3.89
C LEU A 141 -4.45 8.81 -5.27
N ALA A 142 -3.35 9.04 -5.98
CA ALA A 142 -3.32 9.73 -7.27
C ALA A 142 -2.28 9.12 -8.21
N GLU A 143 -2.21 9.60 -9.45
CA GLU A 143 -1.36 9.05 -10.53
C GLU A 143 -1.74 7.62 -10.88
N LEU A 144 -3.04 7.41 -11.07
CA LEU A 144 -3.63 6.07 -11.16
C LEU A 144 -3.60 5.49 -12.59
N ARG A 145 -2.92 6.15 -13.52
CA ARG A 145 -2.66 5.59 -14.85
C ARG A 145 -1.83 4.31 -14.71
N MET A 146 -2.19 3.27 -15.42
CA MET A 146 -1.76 1.88 -15.26
C MET A 146 -2.35 1.16 -14.02
N TRP A 147 -2.80 1.86 -12.98
CA TRP A 147 -3.57 1.29 -11.90
C TRP A 147 -5.03 1.04 -12.28
N ALA A 148 -5.61 1.95 -13.08
CA ALA A 148 -6.99 1.88 -13.57
C ALA A 148 -7.00 1.60 -15.08
N HIS A 149 -7.90 0.70 -15.51
CA HIS A 149 -8.05 0.35 -16.92
C HIS A 149 -9.50 -0.04 -17.23
N PRO A 150 -10.05 0.34 -18.43
CA PRO A 150 -11.44 0.01 -18.79
C PRO A 150 -11.77 -1.49 -18.80
N GLY A 151 -10.78 -2.35 -18.96
CA GLY A 151 -10.96 -3.80 -18.95
C GLY A 151 -10.88 -4.43 -17.56
N VAL A 152 -10.67 -3.67 -16.49
CA VAL A 152 -10.71 -4.16 -15.11
C VAL A 152 -12.14 -4.18 -14.62
N ASP A 153 -12.60 -5.31 -14.07
CA ASP A 153 -13.99 -5.48 -13.64
C ASP A 153 -14.28 -4.70 -12.34
N VAL A 154 -13.33 -4.66 -11.39
CA VAL A 154 -13.46 -3.92 -10.12
C VAL A 154 -12.16 -3.23 -9.75
N HIS A 155 -12.26 -1.96 -9.38
CA HIS A 155 -11.15 -1.18 -8.82
C HIS A 155 -11.38 -1.00 -7.31
N LEU A 156 -10.57 -1.64 -6.49
CA LEU A 156 -10.52 -1.43 -5.05
C LEU A 156 -9.62 -0.24 -4.77
N VAL A 157 -10.09 0.71 -3.98
CA VAL A 157 -9.30 1.89 -3.59
C VAL A 157 -9.21 1.99 -2.08
N THR A 158 -8.08 2.44 -1.58
CA THR A 158 -7.86 2.69 -0.15
C THR A 158 -8.34 4.08 0.29
N HIS A 159 -8.59 4.95 -0.69
CA HIS A 159 -9.07 6.32 -0.50
C HIS A 159 -10.21 6.59 -1.46
N PRO A 160 -11.41 6.95 -0.99
CA PRO A 160 -12.57 7.26 -1.85
C PRO A 160 -12.27 8.41 -2.82
N GLU A 161 -11.39 9.33 -2.45
CA GLU A 161 -10.94 10.47 -3.23
C GLU A 161 -10.30 10.05 -4.56
N SER A 162 -9.69 8.85 -4.61
CA SER A 162 -9.17 8.24 -5.85
C SER A 162 -10.25 7.94 -6.89
N GLY A 163 -11.50 7.81 -6.46
CA GLY A 163 -12.59 7.32 -7.29
C GLY A 163 -12.86 8.16 -8.53
N ALA A 164 -12.70 9.48 -8.45
CA ALA A 164 -12.89 10.38 -9.58
C ALA A 164 -11.83 10.13 -10.67
N GLU A 165 -10.55 10.00 -10.29
CA GLU A 165 -9.47 9.74 -11.23
C GLU A 165 -9.60 8.33 -11.85
N VAL A 166 -9.94 7.32 -11.06
CA VAL A 166 -10.20 5.96 -11.57
C VAL A 166 -11.27 6.00 -12.64
N ARG A 167 -12.40 6.67 -12.40
CA ARG A 167 -13.50 6.78 -13.40
C ARG A 167 -13.09 7.60 -14.62
N ALA A 168 -12.25 8.61 -14.45
CA ALA A 168 -11.73 9.38 -15.59
C ALA A 168 -10.83 8.52 -16.51
N ILE A 169 -10.15 7.51 -15.96
CA ILE A 169 -9.26 6.61 -16.72
C ILE A 169 -10.04 5.39 -17.25
N ALA A 170 -10.77 4.72 -16.37
CA ALA A 170 -11.43 3.44 -16.67
C ALA A 170 -12.83 3.59 -17.26
N GLY A 171 -13.36 4.82 -17.30
CA GLY A 171 -14.69 5.15 -17.79
C GLY A 171 -15.70 5.43 -16.66
N ALA A 172 -16.69 6.26 -16.94
CA ALA A 172 -17.65 6.73 -15.95
C ALA A 172 -18.46 5.61 -15.25
N ARG A 173 -18.59 4.44 -15.90
CA ARG A 173 -19.28 3.27 -15.37
C ARG A 173 -18.36 2.29 -14.63
N ALA A 174 -17.06 2.60 -14.50
CA ALA A 174 -16.11 1.73 -13.79
C ALA A 174 -16.61 1.49 -12.35
N ARG A 175 -16.59 0.24 -11.94
CA ARG A 175 -16.92 -0.14 -10.57
C ARG A 175 -15.73 0.17 -9.68
N VAL A 176 -15.88 1.15 -8.80
CA VAL A 176 -14.87 1.60 -7.84
C VAL A 176 -15.43 1.43 -6.45
N VAL A 177 -14.69 0.72 -5.59
CA VAL A 177 -15.11 0.40 -4.23
C VAL A 177 -14.01 0.80 -3.26
N ALA A 178 -14.32 1.68 -2.30
CA ALA A 178 -13.43 1.94 -1.18
C ALA A 178 -13.47 0.75 -0.22
N VAL A 179 -12.30 0.26 0.20
CA VAL A 179 -12.19 -0.99 0.95
C VAL A 179 -11.24 -0.89 2.13
N THR A 180 -11.51 -1.72 3.13
CA THR A 180 -10.57 -2.08 4.20
C THR A 180 -9.79 -3.34 3.83
N GLY A 181 -8.83 -3.76 4.69
CA GLY A 181 -8.16 -5.06 4.58
C GLY A 181 -7.03 -5.15 3.54
N LEU A 182 -6.57 -4.00 2.99
CA LEU A 182 -5.32 -3.91 2.25
C LEU A 182 -4.14 -3.45 3.13
N SER A 183 -4.43 -2.95 4.34
CA SER A 183 -3.49 -2.70 5.43
C SER A 183 -3.70 -3.70 6.57
N ASP A 184 -2.99 -3.51 7.70
CA ASP A 184 -3.10 -4.41 8.85
C ASP A 184 -4.52 -4.43 9.41
N VAL A 185 -5.03 -5.63 9.69
CA VAL A 185 -6.37 -5.81 10.26
C VAL A 185 -6.52 -5.23 11.66
N GLY A 186 -5.42 -5.07 12.39
CA GLY A 186 -5.39 -4.45 13.71
C GLY A 186 -5.88 -2.98 13.71
N PHE A 187 -5.88 -2.31 12.56
CA PHE A 187 -6.48 -0.99 12.42
C PHE A 187 -8.00 -0.98 12.58
N GLY A 188 -8.68 -2.12 12.39
CA GLY A 188 -10.11 -2.25 12.65
C GLY A 188 -10.48 -2.30 14.13
N SER A 189 -9.52 -2.65 15.00
CA SER A 189 -9.70 -2.68 16.46
C SER A 189 -8.37 -2.37 17.14
N PRO A 190 -7.87 -1.13 17.00
CA PRO A 190 -6.59 -0.75 17.56
C PRO A 190 -6.64 -0.75 19.09
N PRO A 191 -5.49 -0.96 19.78
CA PRO A 191 -5.44 -0.89 21.23
C PRO A 191 -5.79 0.52 21.73
N SER A 192 -6.14 0.63 23.01
CA SER A 192 -6.26 1.95 23.62
C SER A 192 -4.91 2.65 23.63
N ARG A 193 -4.92 4.00 23.57
CA ARG A 193 -3.67 4.78 23.59
C ARG A 193 -2.83 4.50 24.85
N GLU A 194 -3.48 4.27 25.98
CA GLU A 194 -2.79 3.94 27.22
C GLU A 194 -2.07 2.59 27.12
N ALA A 195 -2.74 1.57 26.60
CA ALA A 195 -2.14 0.25 26.38
C ALA A 195 -0.99 0.31 25.37
N ALA A 196 -1.21 1.03 24.25
CA ALA A 196 -0.19 1.21 23.22
C ALA A 196 1.08 1.90 23.75
N ARG A 197 0.92 2.95 24.54
CA ARG A 197 2.04 3.66 25.19
C ARG A 197 2.75 2.81 26.23
N GLY A 198 2.00 2.08 27.05
CA GLY A 198 2.59 1.16 28.03
C GLY A 198 3.46 0.08 27.39
N GLY A 199 3.02 -0.50 26.25
CA GLY A 199 3.80 -1.50 25.49
C GLY A 199 5.07 -0.95 24.85
N LEU A 200 5.21 0.37 24.73
CA LEU A 200 6.37 1.04 24.14
C LEU A 200 7.26 1.78 25.17
N ASP A 201 6.95 1.66 26.46
CA ASP A 201 7.61 2.40 27.56
C ASP A 201 7.53 3.92 27.38
N LEU A 202 6.36 4.42 26.96
CA LEU A 202 6.10 5.83 26.74
C LEU A 202 5.23 6.42 27.87
N GLY A 203 5.64 7.57 28.38
CA GLY A 203 4.88 8.31 29.39
C GLY A 203 3.56 8.87 28.85
N LYS A 204 2.52 8.97 29.72
CA LYS A 204 1.19 9.47 29.31
C LYS A 204 1.22 10.88 28.70
N GLY A 205 2.10 11.76 29.19
CA GLY A 205 2.22 13.15 28.75
C GLY A 205 3.33 13.41 27.71
N GLU A 206 4.12 12.40 27.34
CA GLU A 206 5.19 12.57 26.34
C GLU A 206 4.61 12.88 24.96
N ARG A 207 5.23 13.82 24.24
CA ARG A 207 4.95 14.10 22.81
C ARG A 207 5.80 13.18 21.97
N VAL A 208 5.14 12.25 21.29
CA VAL A 208 5.78 11.17 20.56
C VAL A 208 5.64 11.39 19.05
N VAL A 209 6.76 11.48 18.36
CA VAL A 209 6.80 11.55 16.89
C VAL A 209 7.34 10.26 16.33
N VAL A 210 6.62 9.68 15.38
CA VAL A 210 7.10 8.56 14.56
C VAL A 210 7.68 9.12 13.26
N VAL A 211 8.90 8.73 12.91
CA VAL A 211 9.54 9.04 11.62
C VAL A 211 9.67 7.76 10.84
N SER A 212 9.06 7.68 9.65
CA SER A 212 9.01 6.46 8.85
C SER A 212 9.57 6.65 7.44
N GLY A 213 10.54 5.84 7.06
CA GLY A 213 11.04 5.69 5.69
C GLY A 213 10.39 4.53 4.91
N GLY A 214 9.27 3.98 5.43
CA GLY A 214 8.67 2.77 4.90
C GLY A 214 9.56 1.54 5.05
N GLY A 215 9.21 0.44 4.38
CA GLY A 215 9.96 -0.82 4.47
C GLY A 215 11.42 -0.75 4.01
N TRP A 216 11.78 0.27 3.23
CA TRP A 216 13.12 0.48 2.66
C TRP A 216 13.90 1.62 3.32
N ALA A 217 13.37 2.25 4.37
CA ALA A 217 13.98 3.36 5.10
C ALA A 217 14.41 4.52 4.18
N VAL A 218 13.53 4.93 3.28
CA VAL A 218 13.79 6.01 2.30
C VAL A 218 13.64 7.37 2.96
N GLY A 219 14.47 8.33 2.55
CA GLY A 219 14.40 9.73 3.00
C GLY A 219 15.46 10.10 4.03
N ASP A 220 15.39 11.33 4.50
CA ASP A 220 16.27 11.89 5.53
C ASP A 220 15.69 11.62 6.93
N LEU A 221 15.89 10.41 7.43
CA LEU A 221 15.36 9.98 8.74
C LEU A 221 16.05 10.71 9.90
N ASP A 222 17.35 10.92 9.80
CA ASP A 222 18.14 11.60 10.85
C ASP A 222 17.77 13.08 10.93
N GLY A 223 17.68 13.76 9.78
CA GLY A 223 17.25 15.15 9.74
C GLY A 223 15.82 15.35 10.22
N ALA A 224 14.91 14.45 9.84
CA ALA A 224 13.52 14.49 10.32
C ALA A 224 13.43 14.30 11.83
N ALA A 225 14.22 13.38 12.41
CA ALA A 225 14.29 13.16 13.84
C ALA A 225 14.81 14.41 14.59
N GLY A 226 15.88 15.04 14.06
CA GLY A 226 16.41 16.28 14.61
C GLY A 226 15.39 17.42 14.61
N VAL A 227 14.64 17.57 13.51
CA VAL A 227 13.57 18.57 13.42
C VAL A 227 12.44 18.26 14.39
N ALA A 228 12.08 16.99 14.59
CA ALA A 228 11.05 16.59 15.55
C ALA A 228 11.44 16.96 16.99
N LEU A 229 12.68 16.69 17.38
CA LEU A 229 13.19 17.13 18.69
C LEU A 229 13.15 18.66 18.83
N ALA A 230 13.60 19.39 17.79
CA ALA A 230 13.59 20.86 17.77
C ALA A 230 12.17 21.47 17.77
N ALA A 231 11.17 20.70 17.31
CA ALA A 231 9.75 21.06 17.38
C ALA A 231 9.13 20.77 18.76
N GLY A 232 9.88 20.10 19.64
CA GLY A 232 9.46 19.84 21.02
C GLY A 232 8.95 18.41 21.24
N ALA A 233 9.30 17.44 20.40
CA ALA A 233 9.04 16.05 20.69
C ALA A 233 9.85 15.57 21.91
N ASP A 234 9.21 14.86 22.82
CA ASP A 234 9.86 14.25 23.97
C ASP A 234 10.45 12.87 23.61
N ARG A 235 9.85 12.20 22.62
CA ARG A 235 10.31 10.93 22.05
C ARG A 235 10.19 10.93 20.54
N VAL A 236 11.19 10.36 19.88
CA VAL A 236 11.18 10.13 18.42
C VAL A 236 11.48 8.67 18.13
N LEU A 237 10.54 8.00 17.46
CA LEU A 237 10.67 6.61 17.06
C LEU A 237 10.95 6.57 15.55
N VAL A 238 12.16 6.18 15.17
CA VAL A 238 12.61 6.16 13.77
C VAL A 238 12.50 4.75 13.21
N LEU A 239 11.59 4.57 12.26
CA LEU A 239 11.32 3.28 11.61
C LEU A 239 12.25 3.09 10.41
N CYS A 240 13.16 2.15 10.51
CA CYS A 240 14.14 1.82 9.48
C CYS A 240 13.71 0.61 8.62
N GLY A 241 12.49 0.11 8.81
CA GLY A 241 11.95 -1.00 8.05
C GLY A 241 12.86 -2.24 8.10
N ARG A 242 13.10 -2.87 6.95
CA ARG A 242 13.94 -4.08 6.83
C ARG A 242 15.42 -3.74 6.61
N ARG A 243 15.83 -2.49 6.74
CA ARG A 243 17.18 -2.00 6.49
C ARG A 243 17.97 -1.92 7.81
N GLU A 244 18.59 -3.03 8.17
CA GLU A 244 19.39 -3.14 9.39
C GLU A 244 20.63 -2.21 9.37
N ASP A 245 21.24 -2.01 8.20
CA ASP A 245 22.33 -1.06 8.00
C ASP A 245 21.92 0.39 8.31
N ILE A 246 20.72 0.78 7.89
CA ILE A 246 20.16 2.10 8.20
C ILE A 246 19.83 2.20 9.69
N ARG A 247 19.21 1.16 10.28
CA ARG A 247 18.90 1.12 11.70
C ARG A 247 20.14 1.30 12.57
N ALA A 248 21.21 0.55 12.26
CA ALA A 248 22.48 0.64 12.96
C ALA A 248 23.10 2.05 12.84
N ARG A 249 23.06 2.65 11.65
CA ARG A 249 23.55 4.01 11.41
C ARG A 249 22.75 5.05 12.22
N VAL A 250 21.42 5.00 12.19
CA VAL A 250 20.56 5.91 12.97
C VAL A 250 20.82 5.74 14.47
N ALA A 251 20.87 4.50 14.96
CA ALA A 251 21.18 4.21 16.35
C ALA A 251 22.54 4.76 16.79
N ALA A 252 23.57 4.63 15.95
CA ALA A 252 24.90 5.18 16.22
C ALA A 252 24.91 6.71 16.22
N HIS A 253 24.19 7.34 15.27
CA HIS A 253 24.09 8.79 15.20
C HIS A 253 23.45 9.39 16.46
N TRP A 254 22.39 8.75 16.96
CA TRP A 254 21.62 9.20 18.12
C TRP A 254 22.02 8.54 19.44
N ALA A 255 23.14 7.83 19.51
CA ALA A 255 23.56 7.05 20.70
C ALA A 255 23.65 7.87 21.99
N ARG A 256 23.84 9.18 21.90
CA ARG A 256 23.93 10.12 23.04
C ARG A 256 22.60 10.77 23.41
N ASP A 257 21.56 10.60 22.61
CA ASP A 257 20.24 11.19 22.89
C ASP A 257 19.20 10.07 23.05
N PRO A 258 18.86 9.69 24.30
CA PRO A 258 17.94 8.60 24.60
C PRO A 258 16.49 8.88 24.15
N ARG A 259 16.18 10.10 23.73
CA ARG A 259 14.85 10.45 23.23
C ARG A 259 14.60 9.86 21.83
N VAL A 260 15.65 9.51 21.08
CA VAL A 260 15.53 8.92 19.75
C VAL A 260 15.79 7.41 19.83
N ARG A 261 14.84 6.61 19.33
CA ARG A 261 14.96 5.15 19.23
C ARG A 261 14.87 4.73 17.77
N ALA A 262 15.92 4.07 17.27
CA ALA A 262 15.92 3.45 15.95
C ALA A 262 15.28 2.05 16.03
N LEU A 263 14.14 1.89 15.34
CA LEU A 263 13.40 0.64 15.27
C LEU A 263 13.57 0.00 13.89
N GLY A 264 13.62 -1.33 13.85
CA GLY A 264 13.61 -2.11 12.62
C GLY A 264 12.20 -2.17 11.99
N PHE A 265 11.87 -3.32 11.43
CA PHE A 265 10.51 -3.57 10.92
C PHE A 265 9.56 -3.75 12.11
N VAL A 266 8.50 -2.94 12.15
CA VAL A 266 7.48 -2.95 13.20
C VAL A 266 6.28 -3.73 12.69
N GLU A 267 5.86 -4.75 13.43
CA GLU A 267 4.68 -5.55 13.13
C GLU A 267 3.40 -4.90 13.65
N ASP A 268 3.42 -4.34 14.88
CA ASP A 268 2.29 -3.63 15.46
C ASP A 268 2.28 -2.14 15.08
N MET A 269 1.98 -1.86 13.81
CA MET A 269 1.79 -0.49 13.34
C MET A 269 0.54 0.18 13.94
N PRO A 270 -0.59 -0.52 14.16
CA PRO A 270 -1.74 0.05 14.86
C PRO A 270 -1.40 0.61 16.23
N GLY A 271 -0.75 -0.18 17.09
CA GLY A 271 -0.33 0.26 18.43
C GLY A 271 0.64 1.43 18.36
N LEU A 272 1.62 1.36 17.46
CA LEU A 272 2.61 2.44 17.27
C LEU A 272 1.96 3.77 16.89
N LEU A 273 1.07 3.79 15.90
CA LEU A 273 0.42 5.01 15.42
C LEU A 273 -0.65 5.53 16.40
N VAL A 274 -1.27 4.66 17.17
CA VAL A 274 -2.15 5.07 18.30
C VAL A 274 -1.33 5.74 19.39
N ALA A 275 -0.14 5.26 19.71
CA ALA A 275 0.75 5.85 20.73
C ALA A 275 1.31 7.21 20.31
N ALA A 276 1.51 7.45 19.03
CA ALA A 276 2.13 8.65 18.48
C ALA A 276 1.22 9.88 18.50
N ASP A 277 1.82 11.07 18.51
CA ASP A 277 1.16 12.36 18.35
C ASP A 277 1.28 12.90 16.92
N ALA A 278 2.29 12.47 16.19
CA ALA A 278 2.42 12.75 14.76
C ALA A 278 3.25 11.66 14.06
N LEU A 279 2.94 11.46 12.78
CA LEU A 279 3.72 10.66 11.86
C LEU A 279 4.41 11.60 10.86
N VAL A 280 5.74 11.51 10.75
CA VAL A 280 6.50 12.06 9.63
C VAL A 280 6.86 10.92 8.71
N HIS A 281 6.50 11.00 7.43
CA HIS A 281 6.81 9.96 6.46
C HIS A 281 7.45 10.53 5.20
N SER A 282 8.28 9.75 4.53
CA SER A 282 8.95 10.12 3.29
C SER A 282 8.40 9.40 2.06
N THR A 283 7.46 8.47 2.25
CA THR A 283 6.78 7.71 1.21
C THR A 283 5.31 8.09 1.17
N ALA A 284 4.61 7.70 0.10
CA ALA A 284 3.15 7.82 0.00
C ALA A 284 2.51 6.43 0.22
N GLY A 285 1.19 6.35 0.15
CA GLY A 285 0.46 5.10 0.18
C GLY A 285 -0.08 4.71 1.56
N LEU A 286 -0.03 3.42 1.89
CA LEU A 286 -0.75 2.85 3.04
C LEU A 286 -0.38 3.46 4.40
N THR A 287 0.87 3.87 4.61
CA THR A 287 1.28 4.44 5.90
C THR A 287 0.51 5.72 6.26
N VAL A 288 0.13 6.52 5.24
CA VAL A 288 -0.72 7.70 5.46
C VAL A 288 -2.14 7.27 5.80
N LEU A 289 -2.71 6.32 5.05
CA LEU A 289 -4.02 5.75 5.38
C LEU A 289 -4.07 5.23 6.82
N GLU A 290 -3.08 4.45 7.21
CA GLU A 290 -2.94 3.86 8.54
C GLU A 290 -2.93 4.93 9.65
N ALA A 291 -2.22 6.02 9.43
CA ALA A 291 -2.23 7.16 10.34
C ALA A 291 -3.62 7.83 10.41
N LEU A 292 -4.26 8.06 9.25
CA LEU A 292 -5.59 8.64 9.17
C LEU A 292 -6.64 7.79 9.89
N VAL A 293 -6.60 6.48 9.71
CA VAL A 293 -7.56 5.54 10.32
C VAL A 293 -7.56 5.63 11.85
N VAL A 294 -6.41 5.83 12.47
CA VAL A 294 -6.31 5.99 13.93
C VAL A 294 -6.27 7.44 14.38
N GLY A 295 -6.46 8.40 13.48
CA GLY A 295 -6.44 9.83 13.80
C GLY A 295 -5.07 10.35 14.24
N CYS A 296 -3.97 9.77 13.73
CA CYS A 296 -2.62 10.28 13.93
C CYS A 296 -2.30 11.30 12.82
N PRO A 297 -2.00 12.57 13.14
CA PRO A 297 -1.62 13.56 12.14
C PRO A 297 -0.45 13.08 11.29
N ALA A 298 -0.58 13.11 9.97
CA ALA A 298 0.44 12.69 9.03
C ALA A 298 1.10 13.89 8.34
N ILE A 299 2.43 13.90 8.28
CA ILE A 299 3.23 14.93 7.65
C ILE A 299 4.17 14.25 6.65
N SER A 300 4.00 14.54 5.37
CA SER A 300 4.96 14.14 4.35
C SER A 300 6.16 15.07 4.36
N TYR A 301 7.37 14.54 4.51
CA TYR A 301 8.58 15.33 4.59
C TYR A 301 9.65 14.89 3.61
N GLY A 302 10.36 15.91 3.13
CA GLY A 302 11.47 15.76 2.23
C GLY A 302 10.97 15.58 0.81
N TRP A 303 11.54 14.63 0.14
CA TRP A 303 11.24 14.47 -1.26
C TRP A 303 10.61 13.13 -1.52
N GLY A 304 10.04 13.02 -2.65
CA GLY A 304 9.70 11.75 -3.24
C GLY A 304 10.08 11.74 -4.69
N ARG A 305 10.19 10.58 -5.28
CA ARG A 305 10.20 10.40 -6.72
C ARG A 305 8.85 10.88 -7.28
N ALA A 306 8.74 11.06 -8.59
CA ALA A 306 7.61 11.73 -9.22
C ALA A 306 6.23 11.28 -8.69
N HIS A 307 5.95 9.97 -8.64
CA HIS A 307 4.68 9.43 -8.15
C HIS A 307 4.44 9.76 -6.66
N ILE A 308 5.47 9.68 -5.80
CA ILE A 308 5.36 10.03 -4.37
C ILE A 308 4.99 11.50 -4.21
N ARG A 309 5.64 12.41 -4.98
CA ARG A 309 5.31 13.85 -4.92
C ARG A 309 3.89 14.14 -5.36
N LEU A 310 3.40 13.43 -6.37
CA LEU A 310 2.05 13.62 -6.87
C LEU A 310 1.01 13.09 -5.88
N ASN A 311 1.25 11.94 -5.28
CA ASN A 311 0.44 11.44 -4.16
C ASN A 311 0.44 12.42 -2.98
N ASN A 312 1.61 12.93 -2.57
CA ASN A 312 1.70 13.91 -1.48
C ASN A 312 0.92 15.20 -1.78
N ARG A 313 0.95 15.69 -3.04
CA ARG A 313 0.13 16.83 -3.46
C ARG A 313 -1.36 16.52 -3.34
N ALA A 314 -1.78 15.32 -3.72
CA ALA A 314 -3.16 14.89 -3.59
C ALA A 314 -3.58 14.78 -2.11
N PHE A 315 -2.74 14.21 -1.24
CA PHE A 315 -2.99 14.19 0.20
C PHE A 315 -3.20 15.61 0.75
N ALA A 316 -2.34 16.57 0.37
CA ALA A 316 -2.50 17.96 0.78
C ALA A 316 -3.76 18.61 0.21
N ALA A 317 -4.07 18.38 -1.07
CA ALA A 317 -5.23 18.95 -1.74
C ALA A 317 -6.56 18.46 -1.14
N HIS A 318 -6.59 17.22 -0.66
CA HIS A 318 -7.74 16.64 0.05
C HIS A 318 -7.73 16.89 1.57
N GLY A 319 -6.71 17.60 2.09
CA GLY A 319 -6.58 17.86 3.53
C GLY A 319 -6.30 16.61 4.38
N LEU A 320 -5.75 15.56 3.77
CA LEU A 320 -5.49 14.28 4.42
C LEU A 320 -4.12 14.22 5.12
N ALA A 321 -3.14 14.98 4.65
CA ALA A 321 -1.83 15.10 5.28
C ALA A 321 -1.20 16.46 5.00
N ASP A 322 -0.36 16.94 5.93
CA ASP A 322 0.52 18.09 5.69
C ASP A 322 1.69 17.68 4.79
N VAL A 323 2.21 18.62 3.99
CA VAL A 323 3.40 18.42 3.16
C VAL A 323 4.45 19.46 3.49
N ALA A 324 5.61 19.00 3.94
CA ALA A 324 6.77 19.83 4.25
C ALA A 324 7.91 19.53 3.28
N ARG A 325 8.51 20.54 2.67
CA ARG A 325 9.61 20.44 1.71
C ARG A 325 10.94 20.82 2.31
N THR A 326 10.90 21.58 3.39
CA THR A 326 12.07 22.12 4.09
C THR A 326 12.00 21.76 5.59
N PRO A 327 13.15 21.73 6.29
CA PRO A 327 13.16 21.55 7.74
C PRO A 327 12.31 22.58 8.49
N GLY A 328 12.25 23.83 8.00
CA GLY A 328 11.44 24.89 8.58
C GLY A 328 9.93 24.62 8.46
N GLU A 329 9.48 24.17 7.27
CA GLU A 329 8.09 23.76 7.05
C GLU A 329 7.72 22.55 7.91
N LEU A 330 8.61 21.54 8.01
CA LEU A 330 8.41 20.39 8.88
C LEU A 330 8.28 20.79 10.34
N ARG A 331 9.17 21.68 10.82
CA ARG A 331 9.09 22.17 12.21
C ARG A 331 7.76 22.87 12.48
N GLY A 332 7.28 23.69 11.54
CA GLY A 332 5.98 24.36 11.65
C GLY A 332 4.81 23.37 11.67
N ALA A 333 4.82 22.37 10.79
CA ALA A 333 3.78 21.33 10.75
C ALA A 333 3.77 20.48 12.04
N LEU A 334 4.94 20.06 12.52
CA LEU A 334 5.07 19.35 13.79
C LEU A 334 4.62 20.18 14.98
N GLY A 335 4.98 21.49 15.03
CA GLY A 335 4.54 22.38 16.09
C GLY A 335 3.01 22.45 16.18
N ARG A 336 2.31 22.48 15.04
CA ARG A 336 0.83 22.41 15.01
C ARG A 336 0.33 21.04 15.47
N ALA A 337 0.88 19.96 14.95
CA ALA A 337 0.44 18.60 15.24
C ALA A 337 0.62 18.21 16.74
N LEU A 338 1.72 18.65 17.36
CA LEU A 338 2.04 18.33 18.75
C LEU A 338 1.22 19.15 19.77
N VAL A 339 0.59 20.25 19.36
CA VAL A 339 -0.27 21.09 20.19
C VAL A 339 -1.76 20.79 19.95
N ALA A 340 -2.10 20.39 18.74
CA ALA A 340 -3.47 20.05 18.38
C ALA A 340 -3.91 18.72 19.04
N SER A 341 -5.22 18.60 19.27
CA SER A 341 -5.81 17.29 19.53
C SER A 341 -5.61 16.38 18.30
N ARG A 342 -5.59 15.07 18.52
CA ARG A 342 -5.57 14.09 17.41
C ARG A 342 -6.68 14.40 16.41
N THR A 343 -6.43 14.13 15.14
CA THR A 343 -7.43 14.30 14.11
C THR A 343 -8.59 13.31 14.28
N THR A 344 -9.74 13.64 13.73
CA THR A 344 -10.83 12.67 13.64
C THR A 344 -10.37 11.47 12.79
N PRO A 345 -10.60 10.23 13.23
CA PRO A 345 -10.33 9.06 12.41
C PRO A 345 -11.00 9.16 11.04
N TYR A 346 -10.41 8.53 10.04
CA TYR A 346 -10.85 8.65 8.66
C TYR A 346 -12.33 8.29 8.50
N PRO A 347 -13.18 9.24 8.04
CA PRO A 347 -14.63 9.07 8.07
C PRO A 347 -15.10 7.87 7.26
N GLY A 348 -15.99 7.08 7.83
CA GLY A 348 -16.62 5.94 7.16
C GLY A 348 -15.73 4.72 6.96
N TRP A 349 -14.43 4.79 7.30
CA TRP A 349 -13.49 3.69 7.03
C TRP A 349 -13.95 2.35 7.64
N ALA A 350 -14.46 2.36 8.86
CA ALA A 350 -14.93 1.15 9.54
C ALA A 350 -16.17 0.51 8.89
N GLU A 351 -16.90 1.28 8.08
CA GLU A 351 -18.13 0.85 7.40
C GLU A 351 -17.85 0.32 5.98
N TRP A 352 -16.64 0.52 5.47
CA TRP A 352 -16.30 0.04 4.14
C TRP A 352 -16.20 -1.49 4.11
N PRO A 353 -16.61 -2.11 2.99
CA PRO A 353 -16.44 -3.55 2.84
C PRO A 353 -14.97 -3.93 2.89
N SER A 354 -14.68 -5.16 3.33
CA SER A 354 -13.33 -5.68 3.21
C SER A 354 -12.99 -5.94 1.73
N ALA A 355 -11.72 -5.77 1.36
CA ALA A 355 -11.24 -6.14 0.03
C ALA A 355 -11.51 -7.62 -0.27
N ALA A 356 -11.41 -8.48 0.75
CA ALA A 356 -11.71 -9.91 0.63
C ALA A 356 -13.18 -10.14 0.25
N SER A 357 -14.14 -9.50 0.94
CA SER A 357 -15.56 -9.66 0.64
C SER A 357 -15.91 -9.23 -0.79
N VAL A 358 -15.29 -8.13 -1.28
CA VAL A 358 -15.51 -7.68 -2.66
C VAL A 358 -14.93 -8.66 -3.67
N VAL A 359 -13.73 -9.19 -3.44
CA VAL A 359 -13.10 -10.22 -4.30
C VAL A 359 -13.91 -11.50 -4.30
N LEU A 360 -14.42 -11.94 -3.14
CA LEU A 360 -15.28 -13.12 -3.04
C LEU A 360 -16.59 -12.95 -3.82
N GLY A 361 -17.11 -11.72 -3.90
CA GLY A 361 -18.29 -11.40 -4.70
C GLY A 361 -18.09 -11.54 -6.21
N GLU A 362 -16.85 -11.59 -6.70
CA GLU A 362 -16.50 -11.84 -8.11
C GLU A 362 -16.36 -13.33 -8.46
N LEU A 363 -16.42 -14.21 -7.47
CA LEU A 363 -16.38 -15.66 -7.72
C LEU A 363 -17.66 -16.11 -8.44
N PRO A 364 -17.60 -17.11 -9.33
CA PRO A 364 -18.77 -17.64 -10.00
C PRO A 364 -19.83 -18.11 -9.00
N ARG A 365 -21.09 -17.67 -9.21
CA ARG A 365 -22.22 -18.05 -8.37
C ARG A 365 -22.37 -19.57 -8.36
N GLY A 366 -22.41 -20.17 -7.18
CA GLY A 366 -22.48 -21.63 -6.95
C GLY A 366 -21.18 -22.28 -6.45
N ARG A 367 -20.04 -21.56 -6.44
CA ARG A 367 -18.80 -22.01 -5.80
C ARG A 367 -18.56 -21.42 -4.41
N ALA A 368 -19.16 -20.27 -4.12
CA ALA A 368 -18.96 -19.53 -2.86
C ALA A 368 -19.65 -20.15 -1.63
N SER A 369 -20.55 -21.14 -1.79
CA SER A 369 -21.40 -21.70 -0.71
C SER A 369 -21.02 -23.11 -0.23
N ALA A 370 -19.85 -23.64 -0.56
CA ALA A 370 -19.37 -24.90 0.01
C ALA A 370 -18.74 -24.62 1.40
N GLY A 371 -19.57 -24.34 2.38
CA GLY A 371 -19.24 -24.50 3.81
C GLY A 371 -18.93 -25.97 4.13
N PRO A 372 -18.20 -26.25 5.23
CA PRO A 372 -17.82 -27.61 5.57
C PRO A 372 -19.07 -28.49 5.68
N ALA A 373 -19.09 -29.57 4.92
CA ALA A 373 -20.13 -30.60 5.03
C ALA A 373 -20.16 -31.11 6.48
N GLY A 374 -21.29 -30.89 7.15
CA GLY A 374 -21.50 -31.35 8.50
C GLY A 374 -21.24 -32.85 8.61
N GLY A 375 -20.27 -33.20 9.44
CA GLY A 375 -20.03 -34.58 9.84
C GLY A 375 -21.28 -35.11 10.57
N GLY A 376 -22.01 -36.00 9.93
CA GLY A 376 -23.08 -36.75 10.56
C GLY A 376 -22.55 -37.64 11.69
N PRO A 377 -23.34 -37.90 12.72
CA PRO A 377 -22.87 -38.66 13.87
C PRO A 377 -22.60 -40.13 13.49
N SER A 378 -21.37 -40.58 13.75
CA SER A 378 -20.94 -41.98 13.69
C SER A 378 -21.73 -42.79 14.74
N SER A 379 -22.65 -43.63 14.30
CA SER A 379 -23.33 -44.60 15.13
C SER A 379 -22.32 -45.63 15.62
N VAL A 380 -22.05 -45.63 16.92
CA VAL A 380 -21.44 -46.77 17.62
C VAL A 380 -22.51 -47.84 17.81
N THR A 381 -22.29 -49.01 17.25
CA THR A 381 -23.01 -50.23 17.64
C THR A 381 -21.99 -51.29 18.02
N ARG A 382 -22.06 -51.68 19.31
CA ARG A 382 -21.56 -52.88 20.03
C ARG A 382 -20.40 -53.69 19.45
#